data_0c7d72f163e56612e29bea1e48a14d21
#
_entry.id   0c7d72f163e56612e29bea1e48a14d21
#
_cell.length_a   1.000
_cell.length_b   1.000
_cell.length_c   1.000
_cell.angle_alpha   90.00
_cell.angle_beta   90.00
_cell.angle_gamma   90.00
#
_symmetry.space_group_name_H-M   'P 1'
#
loop_
_entity.id
_entity.type
_entity.pdbx_description
1 polymer ?
#
loop_
_entity_poly.entity_id
_entity_poly.type
_entity_poly.pdbx_seq_one_letter_code
_entity_poly.pdbx_strand_id
1 'polypeptide(L)'
;MQTHLFPARQELQQCLFADSLVTISDTGRELGEFTVTVENAVYNNEMCYLIHANSHGSIDDIPCGTSVMAYVSERLETLEQHHHEYVKLRDHPLDRKSHVIRQDDHLVVNKIITEREDVKKQSFRVPLSSLEGFVSEASNLLILRVLAKRRHVPESMIFLAFDAETHICTSVYKELGVKNQTVEKEGTEVFGIERTVQSEDDIPTTWHSYFLSDGHLSSRVQVGSPVMMKLMQMPAQTERELSVRLLYEKEIKTVIEKKPLVWEEDMQLYSRFLDRKEELKASHASYVRHHPELKVLMADFLQFLLLRKPNDIFSFAAEYFAPFSSQRNPGNTFMSSNKTNPFR
;
A
#
# COMPACT_ATOMS: atom_id res chain seq x y z
N MET A 1 -5.31 19.10 26.43
CA MET A 1 -3.83 19.12 26.54
C MET A 1 -3.19 18.15 25.52
N GLN A 2 -3.64 18.19 24.25
CA GLN A 2 -3.17 17.27 23.18
C GLN A 2 -2.72 18.00 21.91
N THR A 3 -2.47 19.30 21.96
CA THR A 3 -2.15 20.12 20.78
C THR A 3 -0.79 19.81 20.12
N HIS A 4 0.10 19.06 20.77
CA HIS A 4 1.41 18.66 20.22
C HIS A 4 1.40 17.33 19.46
N LEU A 5 0.27 16.62 19.44
CA LEU A 5 0.17 15.31 18.77
C LEU A 5 -0.12 15.41 17.27
N PHE A 6 -0.85 16.47 16.87
CA PHE A 6 -1.18 16.64 15.46
C PHE A 6 0.04 17.12 14.67
N PRO A 7 0.41 16.41 13.60
CA PRO A 7 1.53 16.81 12.76
C PRO A 7 1.22 18.13 12.05
N ALA A 8 2.25 18.95 11.89
CA ALA A 8 2.15 20.12 11.03
C ALA A 8 1.96 19.68 9.57
N ARG A 9 1.27 20.50 8.75
CA ARG A 9 1.08 20.22 7.32
C ARG A 9 2.40 19.89 6.60
N GLN A 10 3.50 20.57 6.95
CA GLN A 10 4.82 20.30 6.38
C GLN A 10 5.33 18.89 6.70
N GLU A 11 5.06 18.37 7.90
CA GLU A 11 5.44 17.00 8.27
C GLU A 11 4.66 15.97 7.45
N LEU A 12 3.36 16.20 7.25
CA LEU A 12 2.51 15.36 6.43
C LEU A 12 2.96 15.36 4.96
N GLN A 13 3.30 16.53 4.40
CA GLN A 13 3.82 16.64 3.05
C GLN A 13 5.11 15.85 2.84
N GLN A 14 5.94 15.72 3.86
CA GLN A 14 7.14 14.89 3.79
C GLN A 14 6.87 13.38 3.88
N CYS A 15 5.63 12.96 4.14
CA CYS A 15 5.21 11.56 4.20
C CYS A 15 4.53 11.07 2.92
N LEU A 16 4.52 11.90 1.84
CA LEU A 16 3.88 11.61 0.57
C LEU A 16 4.84 10.83 -0.34
N PHE A 17 4.88 9.54 -0.17
CA PHE A 17 5.69 8.62 -0.98
C PHE A 17 5.08 7.22 -0.99
N ALA A 18 5.61 6.35 -1.81
CA ALA A 18 5.24 4.96 -1.89
C ALA A 18 6.26 4.06 -1.18
N ASP A 19 5.78 3.05 -0.46
CA ASP A 19 6.59 1.94 0.05
C ASP A 19 6.17 0.66 -0.67
N SER A 20 7.14 -0.19 -1.01
CA SER A 20 6.93 -1.52 -1.56
C SER A 20 7.82 -2.52 -0.83
N LEU A 21 7.20 -3.48 -0.15
CA LEU A 21 7.85 -4.52 0.63
C LEU A 21 7.47 -5.89 0.09
N VAL A 22 8.35 -6.84 0.26
CA VAL A 22 8.08 -8.25 -0.02
C VAL A 22 7.60 -8.92 1.26
N THR A 23 6.52 -9.68 1.14
CA THR A 23 6.03 -10.54 2.23
C THR A 23 6.78 -11.85 2.19
N ILE A 24 7.42 -12.22 3.30
CA ILE A 24 8.24 -13.43 3.43
C ILE A 24 7.79 -14.25 4.62
N SER A 25 7.97 -15.57 4.54
CA SER A 25 7.82 -16.48 5.69
C SER A 25 9.04 -16.41 6.61
N ASP A 26 8.95 -17.03 7.77
CA ASP A 26 10.06 -17.29 8.70
C ASP A 26 11.20 -18.09 8.06
N THR A 27 10.90 -18.94 7.07
CA THR A 27 11.89 -19.69 6.29
C THR A 27 12.53 -18.88 5.17
N GLY A 28 12.11 -17.61 4.97
CA GLY A 28 12.61 -16.72 3.92
C GLY A 28 11.95 -16.92 2.54
N ARG A 29 10.92 -17.78 2.44
CA ARG A 29 10.15 -17.95 1.18
C ARG A 29 9.32 -16.69 0.94
N GLU A 30 9.36 -16.17 -0.29
CA GLU A 30 8.49 -15.09 -0.75
C GLU A 30 7.05 -15.58 -0.86
N LEU A 31 6.14 -14.87 -0.22
CA LEU A 31 4.71 -15.17 -0.17
C LEU A 31 3.86 -14.14 -0.93
N GLY A 32 4.37 -12.93 -1.13
CA GLY A 32 3.62 -11.87 -1.77
C GLY A 32 4.25 -10.49 -1.57
N GLU A 33 3.44 -9.46 -1.73
CA GLU A 33 3.87 -8.07 -1.63
C GLU A 33 2.95 -7.25 -0.75
N PHE A 34 3.51 -6.18 -0.18
CA PHE A 34 2.80 -5.16 0.55
C PHE A 34 3.22 -3.78 0.03
N THR A 35 2.26 -2.96 -0.33
CA THR A 35 2.49 -1.60 -0.83
C THR A 35 1.68 -0.60 -0.03
N VAL A 36 2.25 0.60 0.17
CA VAL A 36 1.55 1.74 0.76
C VAL A 36 1.87 2.99 -0.03
N THR A 37 0.87 3.66 -0.57
CA THR A 37 1.00 4.97 -1.22
C THR A 37 0.25 6.03 -0.43
N VAL A 38 0.83 7.22 -0.33
CA VAL A 38 0.18 8.40 0.24
C VAL A 38 0.37 9.54 -0.75
N GLU A 39 -0.73 10.13 -1.18
CA GLU A 39 -0.76 11.18 -2.20
C GLU A 39 -1.68 12.33 -1.77
N ASN A 40 -1.44 13.53 -2.31
CA ASN A 40 -2.41 14.63 -2.19
C ASN A 40 -3.66 14.31 -3.00
N ALA A 41 -4.81 14.63 -2.43
CA ALA A 41 -6.10 14.45 -3.08
C ALA A 41 -7.05 15.60 -2.72
N VAL A 42 -8.19 15.63 -3.39
CA VAL A 42 -9.31 16.51 -3.07
C VAL A 42 -10.55 15.65 -2.87
N TYR A 43 -11.22 15.80 -1.76
CA TYR A 43 -12.46 15.13 -1.44
C TYR A 43 -13.51 16.16 -1.04
N ASN A 44 -14.66 16.20 -1.73
CA ASN A 44 -15.72 17.20 -1.51
C ASN A 44 -15.22 18.65 -1.46
N ASN A 45 -14.31 19.02 -2.39
CA ASN A 45 -13.66 20.34 -2.49
C ASN A 45 -12.71 20.69 -1.32
N GLU A 46 -12.37 19.73 -0.45
CA GLU A 46 -11.40 19.90 0.61
C GLU A 46 -10.10 19.17 0.29
N MET A 47 -8.97 19.82 0.57
CA MET A 47 -7.65 19.17 0.44
C MET A 47 -7.52 18.08 1.49
N CYS A 48 -7.08 16.91 1.05
CA CYS A 48 -6.90 15.74 1.89
C CYS A 48 -5.76 14.85 1.36
N TYR A 49 -5.55 13.73 2.00
CA TYR A 49 -4.60 12.70 1.59
C TYR A 49 -5.35 11.45 1.15
N LEU A 50 -5.02 10.94 -0.03
CA LEU A 50 -5.41 9.60 -0.45
C LEU A 50 -4.35 8.62 0.03
N ILE A 51 -4.77 7.66 0.85
CA ILE A 51 -3.93 6.59 1.35
C ILE A 51 -4.44 5.29 0.74
N HIS A 52 -3.54 4.57 0.08
CA HIS A 52 -3.84 3.25 -0.45
C HIS A 52 -2.78 2.27 0.04
N ALA A 53 -3.19 1.26 0.80
CA ALA A 53 -2.35 0.17 1.25
C ALA A 53 -2.91 -1.14 0.74
N ASN A 54 -2.05 -2.00 0.23
CA ASN A 54 -2.44 -3.25 -0.37
C ASN A 54 -1.46 -4.36 -0.02
N SER A 55 -1.97 -5.52 0.39
CA SER A 55 -1.22 -6.73 0.63
C SER A 55 -1.80 -7.84 -0.23
N HIS A 56 -0.98 -8.43 -1.07
CA HIS A 56 -1.33 -9.60 -1.87
C HIS A 56 -0.34 -10.70 -1.64
N GLY A 57 -0.83 -11.91 -1.49
CA GLY A 57 0.05 -13.04 -1.33
C GLY A 57 -0.66 -14.37 -1.39
N SER A 58 0.11 -15.41 -1.13
CA SER A 58 -0.38 -16.77 -1.03
C SER A 58 0.33 -17.45 0.14
N ILE A 59 -0.44 -17.96 1.07
CA ILE A 59 0.03 -18.76 2.20
C ILE A 59 -0.45 -20.18 1.95
N ASP A 60 0.47 -21.15 1.89
CA ASP A 60 0.18 -22.54 1.56
C ASP A 60 -0.67 -22.71 0.28
N ASP A 61 -0.30 -21.94 -0.75
CA ASP A 61 -0.98 -21.86 -2.04
C ASP A 61 -2.44 -21.33 -1.97
N ILE A 62 -2.84 -20.77 -0.83
CA ILE A 62 -4.14 -20.13 -0.63
C ILE A 62 -3.98 -18.62 -0.83
N PRO A 63 -4.56 -18.05 -1.90
CA PRO A 63 -4.50 -16.61 -2.12
C PRO A 63 -5.20 -15.85 -1.00
N CYS A 64 -4.52 -14.86 -0.45
CA CYS A 64 -5.04 -13.98 0.58
C CYS A 64 -4.54 -12.54 0.37
N GLY A 65 -5.24 -11.59 0.93
CA GLY A 65 -4.84 -10.20 0.83
C GLY A 65 -5.73 -9.27 1.62
N THR A 66 -5.22 -8.05 1.77
CA THR A 66 -5.89 -6.94 2.43
C THR A 66 -5.68 -5.68 1.61
N SER A 67 -6.71 -4.90 1.41
CA SER A 67 -6.66 -3.60 0.77
C SER A 67 -7.34 -2.55 1.64
N VAL A 68 -6.68 -1.41 1.81
CA VAL A 68 -7.21 -0.24 2.50
C VAL A 68 -7.04 0.96 1.59
N MET A 69 -8.13 1.64 1.27
CA MET A 69 -8.12 2.90 0.54
C MET A 69 -8.92 3.92 1.33
N ALA A 70 -8.37 5.11 1.55
CA ALA A 70 -9.07 6.13 2.33
C ALA A 70 -8.68 7.55 1.90
N TYR A 71 -9.65 8.45 2.07
CA TYR A 71 -9.43 9.89 2.14
C TYR A 71 -9.32 10.31 3.60
N VAL A 72 -8.23 10.98 3.93
CA VAL A 72 -7.89 11.43 5.28
C VAL A 72 -7.61 12.92 5.28
N SER A 73 -8.26 13.67 6.16
CA SER A 73 -8.07 15.11 6.28
C SER A 73 -6.66 15.49 6.78
N GLU A 74 -6.29 16.75 6.66
CA GLU A 74 -5.05 17.30 7.25
C GLU A 74 -4.98 17.15 8.80
N ARG A 75 -6.11 16.88 9.44
CA ARG A 75 -6.21 16.57 10.88
C ARG A 75 -6.18 15.08 11.19
N LEU A 76 -5.86 14.24 10.19
CA LEU A 76 -5.86 12.78 10.31
C LEU A 76 -7.24 12.16 10.57
N GLU A 77 -8.31 12.91 10.35
CA GLU A 77 -9.68 12.42 10.43
C GLU A 77 -10.01 11.63 9.15
N THR A 78 -10.63 10.48 9.30
CA THR A 78 -11.10 9.69 8.17
C THR A 78 -12.35 10.30 7.56
N LEU A 79 -12.28 10.71 6.30
CA LEU A 79 -13.43 11.24 5.55
C LEU A 79 -14.21 10.09 4.92
N GLU A 80 -13.49 9.17 4.28
CA GLU A 80 -14.04 7.94 3.72
C GLU A 80 -12.95 6.87 3.70
N GLN A 81 -13.30 5.61 4.02
CA GLN A 81 -12.38 4.47 3.96
C GLN A 81 -13.08 3.24 3.44
N HIS A 82 -12.45 2.60 2.49
CA HIS A 82 -12.74 1.24 2.05
C HIS A 82 -11.68 0.29 2.61
N HIS A 83 -12.13 -0.78 3.25
CA HIS A 83 -11.25 -1.86 3.70
C HIS A 83 -11.81 -3.18 3.15
N HIS A 84 -10.97 -3.96 2.52
CA HIS A 84 -11.28 -5.26 1.96
C HIS A 84 -10.24 -6.27 2.38
N GLU A 85 -10.68 -7.38 2.93
CA GLU A 85 -9.86 -8.51 3.34
C GLU A 85 -10.43 -9.79 2.73
N TYR A 86 -9.58 -10.64 2.18
CA TYR A 86 -10.01 -11.90 1.60
C TYR A 86 -9.03 -13.03 1.86
N VAL A 87 -9.57 -14.25 2.01
CA VAL A 87 -8.83 -15.51 2.01
C VAL A 87 -9.59 -16.49 1.12
N LYS A 88 -8.97 -16.92 0.01
CA LYS A 88 -9.62 -17.79 -1.00
C LYS A 88 -9.44 -19.27 -0.65
N LEU A 89 -9.92 -19.69 0.51
CA LEU A 89 -10.01 -21.11 0.86
C LEU A 89 -10.94 -21.85 -0.13
N ARG A 90 -10.61 -23.10 -0.48
CA ARG A 90 -11.35 -23.87 -1.49
C ARG A 90 -12.80 -24.09 -1.06
N ASP A 91 -13.03 -24.48 0.18
CA ASP A 91 -14.35 -24.85 0.68
C ASP A 91 -15.05 -23.70 1.44
N HIS A 92 -14.29 -22.73 1.93
CA HIS A 92 -14.79 -21.68 2.82
C HIS A 92 -14.10 -20.34 2.50
N PRO A 93 -14.32 -19.76 1.30
CA PRO A 93 -13.77 -18.46 1.00
C PRO A 93 -14.33 -17.42 1.97
N LEU A 94 -13.42 -16.61 2.52
CA LEU A 94 -13.75 -15.47 3.37
C LEU A 94 -13.52 -14.19 2.57
N ASP A 95 -14.53 -13.34 2.53
CA ASP A 95 -14.44 -12.00 1.94
C ASP A 95 -15.11 -11.02 2.90
N ARG A 96 -14.32 -10.09 3.46
CA ARG A 96 -14.78 -9.05 4.38
C ARG A 96 -14.58 -7.69 3.77
N LYS A 97 -15.62 -6.88 3.71
CA LYS A 97 -15.59 -5.51 3.24
C LYS A 97 -16.18 -4.59 4.28
N SER A 98 -15.49 -3.53 4.59
CA SER A 98 -16.05 -2.43 5.37
C SER A 98 -15.91 -1.12 4.61
N HIS A 99 -16.96 -0.33 4.66
CA HIS A 99 -17.00 1.02 4.11
C HIS A 99 -17.38 1.96 5.23
N VAL A 100 -16.47 2.86 5.55
CA VAL A 100 -16.61 3.87 6.59
C VAL A 100 -16.68 5.23 5.90
N ILE A 101 -17.71 6.00 6.18
CA ILE A 101 -17.90 7.33 5.59
C ILE A 101 -18.38 8.34 6.64
N ARG A 102 -17.80 9.52 6.62
CA ARG A 102 -18.26 10.65 7.42
C ARG A 102 -19.47 11.29 6.76
N GLN A 103 -20.59 11.28 7.46
CA GLN A 103 -21.84 11.92 7.04
C GLN A 103 -22.35 12.82 8.18
N ASP A 104 -22.38 14.12 7.94
CA ASP A 104 -22.74 15.11 8.96
C ASP A 104 -21.95 14.90 10.27
N ASP A 105 -22.63 14.73 11.39
CA ASP A 105 -22.03 14.51 12.71
C ASP A 105 -21.84 13.04 13.07
N HIS A 106 -21.86 12.13 12.08
CA HIS A 106 -21.74 10.69 12.30
C HIS A 106 -20.71 10.07 11.38
N LEU A 107 -20.09 9.02 11.88
CA LEU A 107 -19.36 8.05 11.07
C LEU A 107 -20.30 6.87 10.77
N VAL A 108 -20.59 6.66 9.51
CA VAL A 108 -21.42 5.54 9.03
C VAL A 108 -20.52 4.39 8.65
N VAL A 109 -20.75 3.23 9.22
CA VAL A 109 -19.98 2.01 8.95
C VAL A 109 -20.87 0.97 8.32
N ASN A 110 -20.54 0.56 7.11
CA ASN A 110 -21.21 -0.53 6.38
C ASN A 110 -20.26 -1.71 6.30
N LYS A 111 -20.67 -2.87 6.77
CA LYS A 111 -19.88 -4.10 6.78
C LYS A 111 -20.58 -5.18 5.98
N ILE A 112 -19.84 -5.87 5.14
CA ILE A 112 -20.30 -7.02 4.37
C ILE A 112 -19.32 -8.16 4.62
N ILE A 113 -19.80 -9.26 5.15
CA ILE A 113 -19.04 -10.49 5.32
C ILE A 113 -19.67 -11.55 4.43
N THR A 114 -18.88 -12.11 3.54
CA THR A 114 -19.28 -13.24 2.70
C THR A 114 -18.49 -14.47 3.12
N GLU A 115 -19.20 -15.45 3.61
CA GLU A 115 -18.67 -16.76 3.97
C GLU A 115 -19.41 -17.81 3.12
N ARG A 116 -18.74 -18.40 2.11
CA ARG A 116 -19.38 -19.27 1.10
C ARG A 116 -20.50 -18.51 0.34
N GLU A 117 -21.74 -18.98 0.49
CA GLU A 117 -22.95 -18.39 -0.11
C GLU A 117 -23.67 -17.43 0.84
N ASP A 118 -23.29 -17.44 2.13
CA ASP A 118 -23.89 -16.56 3.15
C ASP A 118 -23.31 -15.16 3.08
N VAL A 119 -24.19 -14.18 2.90
CA VAL A 119 -23.82 -12.75 2.88
C VAL A 119 -24.46 -12.03 4.06
N LYS A 120 -23.67 -11.66 5.04
CA LYS A 120 -24.09 -10.87 6.20
C LYS A 120 -23.80 -9.39 5.95
N LYS A 121 -24.83 -8.55 6.02
CA LYS A 121 -24.70 -7.10 5.88
C LYS A 121 -25.07 -6.43 7.20
N GLN A 122 -24.24 -5.53 7.67
CA GLN A 122 -24.45 -4.74 8.87
C GLN A 122 -24.18 -3.26 8.55
N SER A 123 -24.98 -2.37 9.14
CA SER A 123 -24.78 -0.92 9.03
C SER A 123 -25.09 -0.29 10.38
N PHE A 124 -24.19 0.56 10.86
CA PHE A 124 -24.38 1.31 12.09
C PHE A 124 -23.78 2.71 11.97
N ARG A 125 -24.21 3.60 12.86
CA ARG A 125 -23.78 4.98 12.90
C ARG A 125 -23.19 5.28 14.27
N VAL A 126 -22.04 5.96 14.28
CA VAL A 126 -21.37 6.38 15.51
C VAL A 126 -21.28 7.89 15.51
N PRO A 127 -21.77 8.59 16.54
CA PRO A 127 -21.63 10.04 16.64
C PRO A 127 -20.16 10.44 16.70
N LEU A 128 -19.75 11.46 15.94
CA LEU A 128 -18.37 11.95 15.95
C LEU A 128 -17.95 12.46 17.33
N SER A 129 -18.88 12.93 18.13
CA SER A 129 -18.61 13.35 19.52
C SER A 129 -18.12 12.21 20.43
N SER A 130 -18.42 10.95 20.09
CA SER A 130 -17.92 9.76 20.81
C SER A 130 -16.63 9.19 20.21
N LEU A 131 -16.16 9.77 19.11
CA LEU A 131 -14.97 9.33 18.36
C LEU A 131 -13.80 10.34 18.48
N GLU A 132 -13.78 11.14 19.54
CA GLU A 132 -12.64 12.03 19.76
C GLU A 132 -11.33 11.21 19.87
N GLY A 133 -10.35 11.54 19.02
CA GLY A 133 -9.11 10.77 18.93
C GLY A 133 -9.23 9.44 18.18
N PHE A 134 -10.23 9.26 17.34
CA PHE A 134 -10.33 8.08 16.48
C PHE A 134 -9.31 8.11 15.33
N VAL A 135 -8.62 7.00 15.16
CA VAL A 135 -7.62 6.77 14.12
C VAL A 135 -7.96 5.50 13.35
N SER A 136 -8.34 5.66 12.08
CA SER A 136 -8.56 4.51 11.19
C SER A 136 -7.24 3.83 10.81
N GLU A 137 -7.31 2.66 10.14
CA GLU A 137 -6.11 1.95 9.70
C GLU A 137 -5.31 2.77 8.67
N ALA A 138 -5.98 3.52 7.78
CA ALA A 138 -5.30 4.42 6.86
C ALA A 138 -4.61 5.59 7.58
N SER A 139 -5.31 6.26 8.50
CA SER A 139 -4.73 7.35 9.30
C SER A 139 -3.54 6.86 10.14
N ASN A 140 -3.62 5.62 10.66
CA ASN A 140 -2.52 4.97 11.37
C ASN A 140 -1.26 4.88 10.50
N LEU A 141 -1.37 4.49 9.23
CA LEU A 141 -0.21 4.37 8.34
C LEU A 141 0.50 5.72 8.15
N LEU A 142 -0.25 6.82 8.08
CA LEU A 142 0.31 8.16 7.98
C LEU A 142 0.94 8.62 9.31
N ILE A 143 0.28 8.35 10.44
CA ILE A 143 0.82 8.63 11.78
C ILE A 143 2.17 7.93 11.99
N LEU A 144 2.27 6.65 11.64
CA LEU A 144 3.49 5.87 11.78
C LEU A 144 4.67 6.51 11.02
N ARG A 145 4.46 7.03 9.80
CA ARG A 145 5.48 7.75 9.03
C ARG A 145 5.92 9.03 9.72
N VAL A 146 4.98 9.79 10.29
CA VAL A 146 5.28 11.02 11.04
C VAL A 146 6.11 10.70 12.28
N LEU A 147 5.70 9.71 13.08
CA LEU A 147 6.44 9.30 14.28
C LEU A 147 7.85 8.78 13.93
N ALA A 148 7.97 8.04 12.85
CA ALA A 148 9.25 7.56 12.35
C ALA A 148 10.21 8.70 12.00
N LYS A 149 9.72 9.74 11.32
CA LYS A 149 10.52 10.94 10.98
C LYS A 149 10.89 11.75 12.20
N ARG A 150 10.02 11.85 13.19
CA ARG A 150 10.31 12.48 14.49
C ARG A 150 11.28 11.64 15.33
N ARG A 151 11.42 10.34 15.01
CA ARG A 151 12.21 9.36 15.81
C ARG A 151 11.81 9.40 17.29
N HIS A 152 10.54 9.58 17.54
CA HIS A 152 9.98 9.67 18.88
C HIS A 152 8.51 9.32 18.90
N VAL A 153 8.10 8.51 19.88
CA VAL A 153 6.71 8.21 20.17
C VAL A 153 6.38 8.82 21.53
N PRO A 154 5.42 9.77 21.61
CA PRO A 154 5.02 10.35 22.88
C PRO A 154 4.56 9.29 23.90
N GLU A 155 4.87 9.49 25.16
CA GLU A 155 4.38 8.64 26.24
C GLU A 155 2.84 8.69 26.29
N SER A 156 2.23 7.54 26.58
CA SER A 156 0.76 7.41 26.70
C SER A 156 -0.01 7.80 25.43
N MET A 157 0.57 7.54 24.25
CA MET A 157 -0.10 7.77 22.97
C MET A 157 -1.18 6.70 22.75
N ILE A 158 -2.42 7.06 23.03
CA ILE A 158 -3.60 6.17 22.95
C ILE A 158 -4.65 6.85 22.08
N PHE A 159 -5.22 6.08 21.15
CA PHE A 159 -6.30 6.51 20.27
C PHE A 159 -7.46 5.53 20.30
N LEU A 160 -8.63 5.97 19.88
CA LEU A 160 -9.70 5.07 19.49
C LEU A 160 -9.41 4.48 18.12
N ALA A 161 -9.77 3.23 17.92
CA ALA A 161 -9.62 2.51 16.65
C ALA A 161 -10.80 1.55 16.46
N PHE A 162 -10.88 0.93 15.29
CA PHE A 162 -11.70 -0.26 15.08
C PHE A 162 -10.83 -1.51 15.21
N ASP A 163 -11.40 -2.55 15.83
CA ASP A 163 -10.87 -3.90 15.76
C ASP A 163 -11.23 -4.60 14.44
N ALA A 164 -10.88 -5.87 14.30
CA ALA A 164 -11.19 -6.68 13.11
C ALA A 164 -12.69 -6.83 12.85
N GLU A 165 -13.52 -6.75 13.90
CA GLU A 165 -14.97 -6.83 13.83
C GLU A 165 -15.65 -5.45 13.73
N THR A 166 -14.85 -4.37 13.59
CA THR A 166 -15.31 -2.97 13.54
C THR A 166 -15.97 -2.46 14.82
N HIS A 167 -15.67 -3.07 15.98
CA HIS A 167 -16.01 -2.51 17.27
C HIS A 167 -15.02 -1.43 17.66
N ILE A 168 -15.48 -0.43 18.40
CA ILE A 168 -14.61 0.63 18.92
C ILE A 168 -13.73 0.04 20.01
N CYS A 169 -12.45 0.22 19.87
CA CYS A 169 -11.43 -0.28 20.78
C CYS A 169 -10.33 0.77 20.99
N THR A 170 -9.33 0.48 21.79
CA THR A 170 -8.17 1.35 21.98
C THR A 170 -6.96 0.85 21.19
N SER A 171 -6.19 1.81 20.68
CA SER A 171 -4.93 1.57 19.97
C SER A 171 -3.82 2.31 20.70
N VAL A 172 -2.82 1.58 21.17
CA VAL A 172 -1.69 2.10 21.96
C VAL A 172 -0.42 2.05 21.13
N TYR A 173 0.34 3.14 21.14
CA TYR A 173 1.62 3.24 20.45
C TYR A 173 2.76 3.31 21.45
N LYS A 174 3.85 2.58 21.16
CA LYS A 174 5.07 2.58 21.96
C LYS A 174 6.30 2.63 21.10
N GLU A 175 7.33 3.26 21.59
CA GLU A 175 8.65 3.26 21.00
C GLU A 175 9.38 1.95 21.27
N LEU A 176 9.91 1.32 20.21
CA LEU A 176 10.79 0.13 20.32
C LEU A 176 12.26 0.53 20.25
N GLY A 177 12.54 1.85 20.06
CA GLY A 177 13.88 2.36 19.91
C GLY A 177 14.50 2.08 18.55
N VAL A 178 15.82 2.19 18.52
CA VAL A 178 16.64 2.08 17.32
C VAL A 178 17.33 0.72 17.28
N LYS A 179 17.35 0.08 16.10
CA LYS A 179 18.12 -1.14 15.87
C LYS A 179 18.73 -1.15 14.47
N ASN A 180 19.71 -2.02 14.25
CA ASN A 180 20.26 -2.28 12.92
C ASN A 180 19.51 -3.43 12.25
N GLN A 181 19.07 -3.23 11.00
CA GLN A 181 18.52 -4.25 10.12
C GLN A 181 19.33 -4.34 8.85
N THR A 182 19.43 -5.56 8.30
CA THR A 182 20.08 -5.73 7.01
C THR A 182 19.06 -5.50 5.89
N VAL A 183 19.30 -4.47 5.07
CA VAL A 183 18.59 -4.19 3.82
C VAL A 183 19.59 -4.39 2.69
N GLU A 184 19.24 -5.17 1.68
CA GLU A 184 20.17 -5.67 0.65
C GLU A 184 21.33 -6.46 1.28
N LYS A 185 22.48 -5.85 1.49
CA LYS A 185 23.67 -6.43 2.15
C LYS A 185 24.28 -5.51 3.20
N GLU A 186 23.65 -4.35 3.42
CA GLU A 186 24.16 -3.32 4.31
C GLU A 186 23.35 -3.26 5.61
N GLY A 187 24.06 -3.04 6.71
CA GLY A 187 23.45 -2.76 8.01
C GLY A 187 22.90 -1.34 8.03
N THR A 188 21.58 -1.22 8.11
CA THR A 188 20.89 0.08 8.11
C THR A 188 20.21 0.29 9.45
N GLU A 189 20.39 1.48 10.03
CA GLU A 189 19.70 1.89 11.24
C GLU A 189 18.23 2.14 10.98
N VAL A 190 17.34 1.53 11.78
CA VAL A 190 15.91 1.68 11.69
C VAL A 190 15.30 2.04 13.04
N PHE A 191 14.24 2.85 13.01
CA PHE A 191 13.46 3.23 14.19
C PHE A 191 12.21 2.38 14.29
N GLY A 192 11.98 1.77 15.45
CA GLY A 192 10.88 0.85 15.69
C GLY A 192 9.72 1.46 16.43
N ILE A 193 8.50 1.15 15.99
CA ILE A 193 7.24 1.54 16.61
C ILE A 193 6.36 0.30 16.78
N GLU A 194 5.88 0.09 18.00
CA GLU A 194 4.86 -0.89 18.34
C GLU A 194 3.49 -0.21 18.31
N ARG A 195 2.51 -0.87 17.69
CA ARG A 195 1.10 -0.53 17.82
C ARG A 195 0.33 -1.75 18.29
N THR A 196 -0.40 -1.60 19.39
CA THR A 196 -1.31 -2.63 19.93
C THR A 196 -2.73 -2.16 19.84
N VAL A 197 -3.59 -2.92 19.16
CA VAL A 197 -5.05 -2.72 19.12
C VAL A 197 -5.65 -3.66 20.18
N GLN A 198 -6.33 -3.07 21.16
CA GLN A 198 -6.91 -3.79 22.31
C GLN A 198 -8.41 -3.95 22.07
N SER A 199 -8.83 -5.10 21.56
CA SER A 199 -10.24 -5.47 21.49
C SER A 199 -10.73 -5.94 22.86
N GLU A 200 -12.01 -5.69 23.19
CA GLU A 200 -12.63 -6.20 24.41
C GLU A 200 -12.98 -7.68 24.30
N ASP A 201 -13.32 -8.14 23.11
CA ASP A 201 -13.82 -9.49 22.83
C ASP A 201 -12.79 -10.43 22.22
N ASP A 202 -11.57 -9.93 21.87
CA ASP A 202 -10.57 -10.70 21.16
C ASP A 202 -9.15 -10.47 21.73
N ILE A 203 -8.21 -11.31 21.30
CA ILE A 203 -6.79 -11.20 21.68
C ILE A 203 -6.22 -9.89 21.09
N PRO A 204 -5.51 -9.08 21.90
CA PRO A 204 -4.86 -7.89 21.41
C PRO A 204 -3.95 -8.16 20.22
N THR A 205 -4.12 -7.37 19.15
CA THR A 205 -3.28 -7.47 17.96
C THR A 205 -2.16 -6.46 18.03
N THR A 206 -0.92 -6.95 18.06
CA THR A 206 0.29 -6.11 18.15
C THR A 206 1.08 -6.16 16.85
N TRP A 207 1.46 -4.99 16.35
CA TRP A 207 2.30 -4.81 15.17
C TRP A 207 3.59 -4.09 15.52
N HIS A 208 4.71 -4.62 15.04
CA HIS A 208 6.00 -3.95 15.05
C HIS A 208 6.30 -3.43 13.65
N SER A 209 6.54 -2.14 13.53
CA SER A 209 6.89 -1.47 12.28
C SER A 209 8.23 -0.76 12.45
N TYR A 210 9.16 -1.00 11.53
CA TYR A 210 10.49 -0.41 11.55
C TYR A 210 10.71 0.46 10.32
N PHE A 211 11.24 1.63 10.51
CA PHE A 211 11.35 2.67 9.50
C PHE A 211 12.79 3.12 9.32
N LEU A 212 13.15 3.47 8.10
CA LEU A 212 14.37 4.17 7.76
C LEU A 212 14.33 5.61 8.28
N SER A 213 15.47 6.29 8.31
CA SER A 213 15.59 7.67 8.80
C SER A 213 14.75 8.69 8.02
N ASP A 214 14.38 8.38 6.79
CA ASP A 214 13.54 9.20 5.93
C ASP A 214 12.04 8.90 6.04
N GLY A 215 11.67 7.93 6.86
CA GLY A 215 10.29 7.52 7.11
C GLY A 215 9.76 6.40 6.22
N HIS A 216 10.58 5.86 5.30
CA HIS A 216 10.23 4.67 4.53
C HIS A 216 10.15 3.43 5.42
N LEU A 217 9.16 2.59 5.18
CA LEU A 217 8.97 1.34 5.92
C LEU A 217 10.04 0.32 5.53
N SER A 218 10.84 -0.12 6.51
CA SER A 218 11.87 -1.15 6.33
C SER A 218 11.32 -2.55 6.58
N SER A 219 10.53 -2.72 7.64
CA SER A 219 9.84 -3.98 7.90
C SER A 219 8.61 -3.79 8.76
N ARG A 220 7.64 -4.70 8.59
CA ARG A 220 6.41 -4.77 9.38
C ARG A 220 6.08 -6.21 9.69
N VAL A 221 5.76 -6.50 10.94
CA VAL A 221 5.41 -7.84 11.41
C VAL A 221 4.33 -7.77 12.48
N GLN A 222 3.35 -8.65 12.38
CA GLN A 222 2.41 -8.89 13.46
C GLN A 222 3.05 -9.83 14.47
N VAL A 223 3.04 -9.48 15.75
CA VAL A 223 3.61 -10.31 16.81
C VAL A 223 2.91 -11.65 16.86
N GLY A 224 3.69 -12.72 16.82
CA GLY A 224 3.19 -14.11 16.78
C GLY A 224 2.88 -14.63 15.36
N SER A 225 3.00 -13.81 14.32
CA SER A 225 2.85 -14.26 12.92
C SER A 225 4.17 -14.82 12.38
N PRO A 226 4.15 -15.95 11.63
CA PRO A 226 5.32 -16.46 10.92
C PRO A 226 5.62 -15.66 9.63
N VAL A 227 4.84 -14.63 9.34
CA VAL A 227 4.93 -13.82 8.12
C VAL A 227 5.38 -12.42 8.45
N MET A 228 6.33 -11.91 7.68
CA MET A 228 6.89 -10.56 7.81
C MET A 228 6.94 -9.85 6.45
N MET A 229 6.65 -8.56 6.44
CA MET A 229 6.88 -7.69 5.29
C MET A 229 8.25 -7.04 5.43
N LYS A 230 9.09 -7.11 4.40
CA LYS A 230 10.46 -6.61 4.44
C LYS A 230 10.84 -5.86 3.18
N LEU A 231 11.53 -4.74 3.35
CA LEU A 231 12.15 -3.99 2.25
C LEU A 231 13.34 -4.78 1.71
N MET A 232 13.31 -5.08 0.42
CA MET A 232 14.37 -5.87 -0.24
C MET A 232 15.43 -4.99 -0.90
N GLN A 233 15.04 -3.78 -1.34
CA GLN A 233 15.94 -2.84 -2.01
C GLN A 233 15.71 -1.44 -1.43
N MET A 234 16.81 -0.70 -1.22
CA MET A 234 16.72 0.68 -0.77
C MET A 234 15.95 1.54 -1.80
N PRO A 235 15.05 2.42 -1.36
CA PRO A 235 14.39 3.35 -2.27
C PRO A 235 15.43 4.17 -3.02
N ALA A 236 15.30 4.25 -4.35
CA ALA A 236 16.23 5.00 -5.17
C ALA A 236 16.24 6.50 -4.77
N GLN A 237 17.43 7.08 -4.62
CA GLN A 237 17.55 8.50 -4.25
C GLN A 237 16.84 9.43 -5.25
N THR A 238 16.79 9.02 -6.51
CA THR A 238 16.12 9.73 -7.61
C THR A 238 14.60 9.80 -7.44
N GLU A 239 13.99 8.78 -6.83
CA GLU A 239 12.55 8.80 -6.54
C GLU A 239 12.20 9.77 -5.40
N ARG A 240 13.12 9.98 -4.45
CA ARG A 240 12.98 10.99 -3.39
C ARG A 240 12.95 12.41 -3.95
N GLU A 241 13.88 12.72 -4.86
CA GLU A 241 13.96 14.04 -5.50
C GLU A 241 12.82 14.25 -6.51
N LEU A 242 12.44 13.21 -7.27
CA LEU A 242 11.35 13.29 -8.23
C LEU A 242 9.99 13.45 -7.55
N SER A 243 9.77 12.77 -6.42
CA SER A 243 8.53 12.90 -5.65
C SER A 243 8.34 14.31 -5.10
N VAL A 244 9.39 14.90 -4.54
CA VAL A 244 9.37 16.28 -4.04
C VAL A 244 9.23 17.28 -5.18
N ARG A 245 9.93 17.07 -6.30
CA ARG A 245 9.91 17.96 -7.47
C ARG A 245 8.59 17.92 -8.22
N LEU A 246 7.97 16.75 -8.36
CA LEU A 246 6.64 16.59 -8.95
C LEU A 246 5.53 17.23 -8.10
N LEU A 247 5.71 17.30 -6.77
CA LEU A 247 4.80 18.00 -5.88
C LEU A 247 4.89 19.52 -6.08
N TYR A 248 6.12 20.07 -6.23
CA TYR A 248 6.32 21.51 -6.53
C TYR A 248 5.89 21.90 -7.96
N GLU A 249 6.07 21.03 -8.94
CA GLU A 249 5.66 21.30 -10.33
C GLU A 249 4.15 21.10 -10.55
N LYS A 250 3.43 20.33 -9.71
CA LYS A 250 1.96 20.22 -9.77
C LYS A 250 1.22 21.48 -9.33
N GLU A 251 1.85 22.34 -8.52
CA GLU A 251 1.24 23.64 -8.16
C GLU A 251 1.22 24.69 -9.30
N ILE A 252 1.94 24.46 -10.41
CA ILE A 252 2.10 25.44 -11.49
C ILE A 252 1.47 24.99 -12.81
N LYS A 253 1.01 23.75 -12.95
CA LYS A 253 0.36 23.31 -14.20
C LYS A 253 -1.14 23.64 -14.18
N THR A 254 -1.51 24.60 -15.04
CA THR A 254 -2.88 24.86 -15.47
C THR A 254 -3.67 23.55 -15.57
N VAL A 255 -4.67 23.44 -14.73
CA VAL A 255 -5.64 22.34 -14.69
C VAL A 255 -6.31 22.26 -16.06
N ILE A 256 -5.91 21.30 -16.87
CA ILE A 256 -6.77 20.84 -17.97
C ILE A 256 -7.90 20.10 -17.25
N GLU A 257 -9.10 20.70 -17.23
CA GLU A 257 -10.32 20.06 -16.77
C GLU A 257 -10.54 18.76 -17.57
N LYS A 258 -9.96 17.67 -17.12
CA LYS A 258 -10.43 16.36 -17.53
C LYS A 258 -11.73 16.16 -16.77
N LYS A 259 -12.85 16.07 -17.49
CA LYS A 259 -14.07 15.56 -16.87
C LYS A 259 -13.71 14.22 -16.23
N PRO A 260 -13.86 14.05 -14.90
CA PRO A 260 -13.57 12.79 -14.27
C PRO A 260 -14.44 11.71 -14.92
N LEU A 261 -13.86 10.55 -15.17
CA LEU A 261 -14.63 9.39 -15.59
C LEU A 261 -15.59 9.07 -14.43
N VAL A 262 -16.86 8.84 -14.75
CA VAL A 262 -17.92 8.60 -13.74
C VAL A 262 -17.59 7.45 -12.79
N TRP A 263 -16.76 6.49 -13.19
CA TRP A 263 -16.29 5.38 -12.37
C TRP A 263 -15.29 5.81 -11.27
N GLU A 264 -14.62 6.96 -11.40
CA GLU A 264 -13.73 7.52 -10.36
C GLU A 264 -14.51 8.10 -9.18
N GLU A 265 -15.79 8.45 -9.39
CA GLU A 265 -16.69 8.89 -8.34
C GLU A 265 -17.25 7.71 -7.53
N ASP A 266 -17.24 6.50 -8.09
CA ASP A 266 -17.63 5.28 -7.36
C ASP A 266 -16.41 4.70 -6.63
N MET A 267 -16.34 4.99 -5.32
CA MET A 267 -15.25 4.51 -4.44
C MET A 267 -15.07 2.99 -4.53
N GLN A 268 -16.12 2.20 -4.71
CA GLN A 268 -16.00 0.75 -4.81
C GLN A 268 -15.35 0.32 -6.12
N LEU A 269 -15.72 0.93 -7.24
CA LEU A 269 -15.10 0.65 -8.53
C LEU A 269 -13.66 1.15 -8.55
N TYR A 270 -13.39 2.31 -7.98
CA TYR A 270 -12.04 2.88 -7.89
C TYR A 270 -11.15 2.01 -7.01
N SER A 271 -11.64 1.54 -5.86
CA SER A 271 -10.92 0.59 -5.01
C SER A 271 -10.56 -0.68 -5.77
N ARG A 272 -11.52 -1.30 -6.49
CA ARG A 272 -11.26 -2.50 -7.30
C ARG A 272 -10.23 -2.26 -8.40
N PHE A 273 -10.28 -1.08 -9.02
CA PHE A 273 -9.27 -0.69 -10.02
C PHE A 273 -7.88 -0.61 -9.41
N LEU A 274 -7.74 0.08 -8.26
CA LEU A 274 -6.47 0.19 -7.56
C LEU A 274 -5.95 -1.17 -7.11
N ASP A 275 -6.80 -2.01 -6.52
CA ASP A 275 -6.46 -3.37 -6.10
C ASP A 275 -5.93 -4.20 -7.27
N ARG A 276 -6.63 -4.16 -8.41
CA ARG A 276 -6.21 -4.89 -9.61
C ARG A 276 -4.91 -4.36 -10.18
N LYS A 277 -4.72 -3.05 -10.15
CA LYS A 277 -3.46 -2.40 -10.56
C LYS A 277 -2.28 -2.87 -9.71
N GLU A 278 -2.45 -2.91 -8.39
CA GLU A 278 -1.40 -3.36 -7.48
C GLU A 278 -1.14 -4.87 -7.59
N GLU A 279 -2.18 -5.69 -7.75
CA GLU A 279 -2.03 -7.12 -8.02
C GLU A 279 -1.17 -7.37 -9.29
N LEU A 280 -1.44 -6.62 -10.36
CA LEU A 280 -0.65 -6.71 -11.59
C LEU A 280 0.79 -6.25 -11.38
N LYS A 281 1.02 -5.15 -10.68
CA LYS A 281 2.37 -4.68 -10.34
C LYS A 281 3.13 -5.71 -9.52
N ALA A 282 2.49 -6.26 -8.47
CA ALA A 282 3.08 -7.30 -7.63
C ALA A 282 3.49 -8.53 -8.46
N SER A 283 2.60 -8.99 -9.35
CA SER A 283 2.88 -10.10 -10.26
C SER A 283 4.07 -9.79 -11.18
N HIS A 284 4.11 -8.58 -11.76
CA HIS A 284 5.22 -8.16 -12.63
C HIS A 284 6.54 -8.04 -11.85
N ALA A 285 6.49 -7.44 -10.65
CA ALA A 285 7.67 -7.28 -9.80
C ALA A 285 8.24 -8.64 -9.39
N SER A 286 7.37 -9.59 -9.00
CA SER A 286 7.78 -10.96 -8.70
C SER A 286 8.44 -11.63 -9.92
N TYR A 287 7.83 -11.50 -11.11
CA TYR A 287 8.40 -12.04 -12.34
C TYR A 287 9.80 -11.46 -12.62
N VAL A 288 9.97 -10.14 -12.53
CA VAL A 288 11.27 -9.47 -12.76
C VAL A 288 12.33 -9.89 -11.74
N ARG A 289 11.95 -10.15 -10.48
CA ARG A 289 12.89 -10.64 -9.46
C ARG A 289 13.39 -12.06 -9.76
N HIS A 290 12.51 -12.91 -10.28
CA HIS A 290 12.89 -14.29 -10.67
C HIS A 290 13.60 -14.36 -12.01
N HIS A 291 13.59 -13.28 -12.79
CA HIS A 291 14.22 -13.16 -14.11
C HIS A 291 15.20 -11.98 -14.17
N PRO A 292 16.33 -12.04 -13.43
CA PRO A 292 17.33 -10.96 -13.41
C PRO A 292 17.93 -10.69 -14.79
N GLU A 293 17.97 -11.72 -15.67
CA GLU A 293 18.41 -11.61 -17.07
C GLU A 293 17.62 -10.60 -17.87
N LEU A 294 16.36 -10.35 -17.52
CA LEU A 294 15.52 -9.35 -18.18
C LEU A 294 16.09 -7.93 -18.02
N LYS A 295 16.55 -7.59 -16.81
CA LYS A 295 17.17 -6.28 -16.54
C LYS A 295 18.46 -6.09 -17.35
N VAL A 296 19.28 -7.13 -17.43
CA VAL A 296 20.54 -7.11 -18.18
C VAL A 296 20.25 -6.92 -19.67
N LEU A 297 19.35 -7.73 -20.23
CA LEU A 297 18.94 -7.64 -21.63
C LEU A 297 18.45 -6.26 -22.02
N MET A 298 17.59 -5.65 -21.18
CA MET A 298 17.06 -4.31 -21.44
C MET A 298 18.14 -3.23 -21.29
N ALA A 299 19.03 -3.36 -20.31
CA ALA A 299 20.12 -2.42 -20.12
C ALA A 299 21.09 -2.44 -21.32
N ASP A 300 21.47 -3.61 -21.81
CA ASP A 300 22.33 -3.79 -22.98
C ASP A 300 21.68 -3.20 -24.23
N PHE A 301 20.39 -3.50 -24.47
CA PHE A 301 19.66 -2.92 -25.59
C PHE A 301 19.65 -1.38 -25.55
N LEU A 302 19.33 -0.79 -24.40
CA LEU A 302 19.30 0.67 -24.24
C LEU A 302 20.70 1.27 -24.42
N GLN A 303 21.74 0.64 -23.91
CA GLN A 303 23.11 1.09 -24.07
C GLN A 303 23.52 1.10 -25.55
N PHE A 304 23.25 0.03 -26.30
CA PHE A 304 23.51 -0.03 -27.72
C PHE A 304 22.70 1.00 -28.52
N LEU A 305 21.42 1.18 -28.18
CA LEU A 305 20.54 2.18 -28.79
C LEU A 305 21.12 3.59 -28.62
N LEU A 306 21.53 3.94 -27.39
CA LEU A 306 22.05 5.27 -27.06
C LEU A 306 23.44 5.52 -27.68
N LEU A 307 24.26 4.49 -27.83
CA LEU A 307 25.56 4.61 -28.49
C LEU A 307 25.41 4.81 -30.00
N ARG A 308 24.50 4.08 -30.64
CA ARG A 308 24.34 4.13 -32.11
C ARG A 308 23.39 5.23 -32.58
N LYS A 309 22.41 5.63 -31.75
CA LYS A 309 21.41 6.65 -32.05
C LYS A 309 20.78 6.49 -33.45
N PRO A 310 20.22 5.31 -33.77
CA PRO A 310 19.65 5.06 -35.08
C PRO A 310 18.47 5.96 -35.37
N ASN A 311 18.25 6.34 -36.63
CA ASN A 311 17.09 7.12 -37.05
C ASN A 311 15.79 6.30 -36.95
N ASP A 312 15.85 4.99 -37.18
CA ASP A 312 14.75 4.06 -37.04
C ASP A 312 15.03 3.09 -35.86
N ILE A 313 14.36 3.37 -34.76
CA ILE A 313 14.48 2.58 -33.53
C ILE A 313 13.84 1.19 -33.69
N PHE A 314 12.76 1.08 -34.48
CA PHE A 314 12.06 -0.19 -34.63
C PHE A 314 12.86 -1.18 -35.45
N SER A 315 13.44 -0.75 -36.57
CA SER A 315 14.34 -1.59 -37.37
C SER A 315 15.57 -2.00 -36.57
N PHE A 316 16.16 -1.09 -35.81
CA PHE A 316 17.28 -1.40 -34.91
C PHE A 316 16.90 -2.43 -33.83
N ALA A 317 15.73 -2.30 -33.20
CA ALA A 317 15.25 -3.25 -32.22
C ALA A 317 15.02 -4.64 -32.84
N ALA A 318 14.43 -4.69 -34.02
CA ALA A 318 14.24 -5.95 -34.74
C ALA A 318 15.57 -6.65 -35.05
N GLU A 319 16.59 -5.92 -35.50
CA GLU A 319 17.94 -6.46 -35.72
C GLU A 319 18.60 -6.91 -34.41
N TYR A 320 18.50 -6.13 -33.34
CA TYR A 320 19.10 -6.45 -32.06
C TYR A 320 18.50 -7.73 -31.45
N PHE A 321 17.19 -7.91 -31.52
CA PHE A 321 16.50 -9.05 -30.94
C PHE A 321 16.41 -10.27 -31.89
N ALA A 322 16.71 -10.13 -33.15
CA ALA A 322 16.67 -11.21 -34.12
C ALA A 322 17.48 -12.48 -33.72
N PRO A 323 18.70 -12.37 -33.17
CA PRO A 323 19.48 -13.55 -32.73
C PRO A 323 18.81 -14.34 -31.60
N PHE A 324 17.97 -13.69 -30.77
CA PHE A 324 17.26 -14.35 -29.67
C PHE A 324 16.06 -15.16 -30.15
N SER A 325 15.55 -14.90 -31.35
CA SER A 325 14.42 -15.63 -31.96
C SER A 325 14.80 -16.89 -32.69
N SER A 326 16.06 -17.06 -33.04
CA SER A 326 16.58 -18.13 -33.92
C SER A 326 16.55 -19.55 -33.32
N GLN A 327 16.19 -19.69 -32.02
CA GLN A 327 16.10 -21.00 -31.37
C GLN A 327 14.65 -21.46 -31.11
N ARG A 328 13.62 -20.76 -31.58
CA ARG A 328 12.22 -21.17 -31.41
C ARG A 328 11.53 -21.34 -32.75
N ASN A 329 10.82 -22.49 -32.88
CA ASN A 329 9.93 -22.75 -34.02
C ASN A 329 8.97 -21.56 -34.24
N PRO A 330 8.81 -21.08 -35.49
CA PRO A 330 8.04 -19.84 -35.78
C PRO A 330 6.53 -19.95 -35.52
N GLY A 331 6.04 -21.05 -34.95
CA GLY A 331 4.60 -21.24 -34.71
C GLY A 331 4.05 -20.77 -33.39
N ASN A 332 4.88 -20.38 -32.39
CA ASN A 332 4.36 -20.18 -31.01
C ASN A 332 4.77 -18.89 -30.31
N THR A 333 5.21 -17.87 -31.03
CA THR A 333 5.88 -16.71 -30.43
C THR A 333 4.96 -15.76 -29.65
N PHE A 334 3.63 -15.83 -29.78
CA PHE A 334 2.68 -14.93 -29.09
C PHE A 334 1.41 -15.62 -28.57
N MET A 335 1.47 -16.91 -28.25
CA MET A 335 0.28 -17.61 -27.71
C MET A 335 -0.07 -17.26 -26.25
N SER A 336 0.72 -16.48 -25.53
CA SER A 336 0.38 -16.05 -24.17
C SER A 336 -0.68 -14.94 -24.11
N SER A 337 -0.89 -14.22 -25.22
CA SER A 337 -1.95 -13.19 -25.32
C SER A 337 -3.34 -13.76 -25.61
N ASN A 338 -3.45 -15.07 -25.90
CA ASN A 338 -4.73 -15.75 -26.17
C ASN A 338 -5.35 -16.43 -24.95
N LYS A 339 -4.83 -16.22 -23.74
CA LYS A 339 -5.62 -16.52 -22.55
C LYS A 339 -6.77 -15.53 -22.50
N THR A 340 -7.97 -16.09 -22.60
CA THR A 340 -9.28 -15.43 -22.55
C THR A 340 -9.24 -14.19 -21.65
N ASN A 341 -9.55 -13.05 -22.26
CA ASN A 341 -9.73 -11.78 -21.58
C ASN A 341 -10.76 -11.97 -20.44
N PRO A 342 -10.39 -11.77 -19.15
CA PRO A 342 -11.30 -11.97 -18.04
C PRO A 342 -12.43 -10.92 -17.95
N PHE A 343 -12.54 -10.06 -19.00
CA PHE A 343 -13.56 -9.00 -19.12
C PHE A 343 -14.60 -9.28 -20.24
N ARG A 344 -14.79 -10.56 -20.60
CA ARG A 344 -15.99 -10.97 -21.36
C ARG A 344 -16.96 -11.69 -20.45
#